data_9fdb026af812fb9639e79cb61fc964d1
#
_entry.id   9fdb026af812fb9639e79cb61fc964d1
#
_cell.length_a   1.000
_cell.length_b   1.000
_cell.length_c   1.000
_cell.angle_alpha   90.00
_cell.angle_beta   90.00
_cell.angle_gamma   90.00
#
_symmetry.space_group_name_H-M   'P 1'
#
loop_
_entity.id
_entity.type
_entity.pdbx_description
1 polymer ?
#
loop_
_entity_poly.entity_id
_entity_poly.type
_entity_poly.pdbx_seq_one_letter_code
_entity_poly.pdbx_strand_id
1 'polypeptide(L)'
;KKKYKNFVEIKGDRDHQKQQTDKAMKSGKELIYQGRLANGSWSGRSDFLIKTSNKTNLGNYGYEVTDTKISSNPTPYHLVQISSYSDLLSKFQGHMPDKMHLILKGNKQFSVPTKEAMDYYLVNKKDFEAFLNSDYKKITKPEKCSFCPICDYEDTCKSIWKQEDNLNRIAGIHKSHIKKIKNYKISTVHQFAKLNNKTKIPDLTDEKFTKIHNQAQLQLHKEKTDENKHSLLKVVTNRGFNRIPKKGTCDLFFDIEGVPDYVYEDKLQYLFGIKYMENGKEKFQKYLAHNHDQEEKLLINFMDF
;
A
#
# COMPACT_ATOMS: atom_id res chain seq x y z
N LYS A 1 13.84 11.40 -20.85
CA LYS A 1 15.19 11.75 -21.34
C LYS A 1 15.17 12.38 -22.76
N LYS A 2 14.42 11.88 -23.72
CA LYS A 2 14.37 12.42 -25.11
C LYS A 2 13.91 13.89 -25.21
N LYS A 3 13.15 14.40 -24.24
CA LYS A 3 12.58 15.77 -24.24
C LYS A 3 13.57 16.84 -23.78
N TYR A 4 14.57 16.49 -22.97
CA TYR A 4 15.51 17.42 -22.35
C TYR A 4 16.91 17.21 -22.90
N LYS A 5 17.52 18.29 -23.42
CA LYS A 5 18.88 18.26 -24.02
C LYS A 5 19.98 18.36 -22.95
N ASN A 6 19.72 19.11 -21.88
CA ASN A 6 20.68 19.38 -20.80
C ASN A 6 20.20 18.74 -19.49
N PHE A 7 20.37 17.41 -19.37
CA PHE A 7 19.98 16.65 -18.17
C PHE A 7 21.20 16.00 -17.48
N VAL A 8 21.00 15.63 -16.23
CA VAL A 8 21.98 14.88 -15.43
C VAL A 8 21.27 13.82 -14.58
N GLU A 9 21.89 12.66 -14.46
CA GLU A 9 21.49 11.60 -13.53
C GLU A 9 22.43 11.61 -12.32
N ILE A 10 21.89 11.68 -11.12
CA ILE A 10 22.63 11.73 -9.85
C ILE A 10 22.91 10.30 -9.38
N LYS A 11 24.20 10.00 -9.06
CA LYS A 11 24.67 8.66 -8.65
C LYS A 11 25.63 8.75 -7.48
N GLY A 12 25.94 7.61 -6.85
CA GLY A 12 26.88 7.50 -5.74
C GLY A 12 26.20 7.37 -4.37
N ASP A 13 26.98 7.58 -3.29
CA ASP A 13 26.48 7.61 -1.91
C ASP A 13 25.65 8.88 -1.61
N ARG A 14 25.07 8.95 -0.41
CA ARG A 14 24.15 10.02 -0.03
C ARG A 14 24.76 11.42 -0.09
N ASP A 15 25.97 11.57 0.39
CA ASP A 15 26.64 12.88 0.47
C ASP A 15 27.08 13.35 -0.91
N HIS A 16 27.63 12.44 -1.70
CA HIS A 16 28.01 12.69 -3.07
C HIS A 16 26.79 13.06 -3.95
N GLN A 17 25.67 12.36 -3.79
CA GLN A 17 24.41 12.67 -4.47
C GLN A 17 23.94 14.10 -4.16
N LYS A 18 24.00 14.52 -2.89
CA LYS A 18 23.61 15.89 -2.51
C LYS A 18 24.49 16.93 -3.19
N GLN A 19 25.80 16.76 -3.14
CA GLN A 19 26.75 17.69 -3.78
C GLN A 19 26.55 17.78 -5.29
N GLN A 20 26.34 16.64 -5.96
CA GLN A 20 26.03 16.61 -7.39
C GLN A 20 24.72 17.33 -7.72
N THR A 21 23.69 17.13 -6.89
CA THR A 21 22.38 17.78 -7.07
C THR A 21 22.53 19.30 -6.94
N ASP A 22 23.21 19.77 -5.91
CA ASP A 22 23.44 21.19 -5.66
C ASP A 22 24.22 21.83 -6.83
N LYS A 23 25.26 21.17 -7.33
CA LYS A 23 26.04 21.60 -8.49
C LYS A 23 25.19 21.65 -9.76
N ALA A 24 24.36 20.64 -9.97
CA ALA A 24 23.46 20.55 -11.12
C ALA A 24 22.42 21.68 -11.12
N MET A 25 21.82 21.97 -9.96
CA MET A 25 20.88 23.08 -9.80
C MET A 25 21.55 24.42 -10.03
N LYS A 26 22.73 24.66 -9.45
CA LYS A 26 23.51 25.90 -9.65
C LYS A 26 23.94 26.10 -11.10
N SER A 27 24.22 25.03 -11.84
CA SER A 27 24.59 25.08 -13.26
C SER A 27 23.38 25.17 -14.21
N GLY A 28 22.14 25.22 -13.68
CA GLY A 28 20.93 25.40 -14.45
C GLY A 28 20.57 24.24 -15.37
N LYS A 29 20.85 22.98 -14.97
CA LYS A 29 20.45 21.79 -15.73
C LYS A 29 18.92 21.79 -15.93
N GLU A 30 18.43 21.46 -17.13
CA GLU A 30 17.00 21.45 -17.43
C GLU A 30 16.25 20.36 -16.68
N LEU A 31 16.90 19.20 -16.49
CA LEU A 31 16.36 18.06 -15.79
C LEU A 31 17.44 17.40 -14.92
N ILE A 32 17.13 17.19 -13.65
CA ILE A 32 17.97 16.44 -12.73
C ILE A 32 17.20 15.18 -12.33
N TYR A 33 17.71 14.03 -12.72
CA TYR A 33 17.12 12.72 -12.41
C TYR A 33 17.72 12.16 -11.12
N GLN A 34 16.85 11.68 -10.21
CA GLN A 34 17.19 11.15 -8.89
C GLN A 34 17.92 12.16 -7.99
N GLY A 35 17.50 13.43 -8.07
CA GLY A 35 18.08 14.53 -7.28
C GLY A 35 17.87 14.35 -5.78
N ARG A 36 18.97 14.41 -5.00
CA ARG A 36 18.92 14.34 -3.54
C ARG A 36 18.87 15.75 -2.94
N LEU A 37 17.83 15.99 -2.18
CA LEU A 37 17.60 17.21 -1.41
C LEU A 37 17.84 16.91 0.07
N ALA A 38 18.47 17.84 0.81
CA ALA A 38 18.67 17.69 2.25
C ALA A 38 18.75 19.07 2.94
N ASN A 39 18.17 19.14 4.14
CA ASN A 39 18.28 20.28 5.04
C ASN A 39 18.15 19.80 6.50
N GLY A 40 19.18 20.00 7.32
CA GLY A 40 19.26 19.47 8.66
C GLY A 40 19.17 17.94 8.67
N SER A 41 18.30 17.39 9.50
CA SER A 41 18.04 15.94 9.61
C SER A 41 17.11 15.39 8.53
N TRP A 42 16.53 16.25 7.71
CA TRP A 42 15.62 15.84 6.64
C TRP A 42 16.37 15.65 5.33
N SER A 43 16.14 14.53 4.67
CA SER A 43 16.63 14.31 3.32
C SER A 43 15.66 13.45 2.50
N GLY A 44 15.67 13.67 1.19
CA GLY A 44 14.86 12.90 0.26
C GLY A 44 15.48 12.87 -1.12
N ARG A 45 15.05 11.93 -1.96
CA ARG A 45 15.51 11.79 -3.34
C ARG A 45 14.29 11.82 -4.25
N SER A 46 14.11 12.94 -4.97
CA SER A 46 13.05 13.08 -5.95
C SER A 46 13.40 12.36 -7.24
N ASP A 47 12.41 11.84 -7.96
CA ASP A 47 12.67 11.24 -9.27
C ASP A 47 13.19 12.31 -10.24
N PHE A 48 12.55 13.47 -10.27
CA PHE A 48 12.96 14.55 -11.16
C PHE A 48 12.87 15.91 -10.47
N LEU A 49 13.88 16.76 -10.72
CA LEU A 49 13.80 18.20 -10.53
C LEU A 49 13.80 18.83 -11.92
N ILE A 50 12.74 19.56 -12.24
CA ILE A 50 12.52 20.15 -13.54
C ILE A 50 12.70 21.66 -13.43
N LYS A 51 13.56 22.23 -14.29
CA LYS A 51 13.82 23.66 -14.33
C LYS A 51 12.60 24.45 -14.78
N THR A 52 12.31 25.54 -14.10
CA THR A 52 11.24 26.49 -14.38
C THR A 52 11.80 27.90 -14.60
N SER A 53 10.99 28.81 -15.10
CA SER A 53 11.34 30.22 -15.28
C SER A 53 11.13 31.09 -14.04
N ASN A 54 10.77 30.48 -12.90
CA ASN A 54 10.52 31.21 -11.66
C ASN A 54 11.83 31.76 -11.08
N LYS A 55 11.87 33.04 -10.81
CA LYS A 55 13.06 33.68 -10.20
C LYS A 55 13.28 33.17 -8.78
N THR A 56 14.50 32.73 -8.50
CA THR A 56 14.93 32.20 -7.20
C THR A 56 16.33 32.71 -6.84
N ASN A 57 16.90 32.25 -5.73
CA ASN A 57 18.30 32.50 -5.39
C ASN A 57 19.31 31.90 -6.40
N LEU A 58 18.84 31.05 -7.33
CA LEU A 58 19.66 30.51 -8.42
C LEU A 58 19.77 31.44 -9.61
N GLY A 59 18.94 32.48 -9.67
CA GLY A 59 18.88 33.45 -10.76
C GLY A 59 17.46 33.56 -11.36
N ASN A 60 17.36 33.76 -12.66
CA ASN A 60 16.09 33.86 -13.38
C ASN A 60 15.47 32.46 -13.68
N TYR A 61 15.67 31.53 -12.78
CA TYR A 61 15.11 30.18 -12.87
C TYR A 61 15.00 29.55 -11.47
N GLY A 62 14.21 28.52 -11.39
CA GLY A 62 14.05 27.64 -10.22
C GLY A 62 13.81 26.21 -10.67
N TYR A 63 13.38 25.39 -9.72
CA TYR A 63 13.04 24.00 -9.95
C TYR A 63 11.72 23.66 -9.30
N GLU A 64 11.01 22.70 -9.90
CA GLU A 64 9.85 22.05 -9.36
C GLU A 64 10.08 20.54 -9.27
N VAL A 65 9.46 19.93 -8.26
CA VAL A 65 9.57 18.49 -8.01
C VAL A 65 8.57 17.74 -8.87
N THR A 66 9.04 16.66 -9.49
CA THR A 66 8.19 15.68 -10.15
C THR A 66 8.57 14.28 -9.67
N ASP A 67 7.58 13.47 -9.30
CA ASP A 67 7.79 12.10 -8.83
C ASP A 67 6.90 11.12 -9.60
N THR A 68 7.32 9.87 -9.76
CA THR A 68 6.58 8.85 -10.51
C THR A 68 5.88 7.87 -9.59
N LYS A 69 4.67 7.45 -9.96
CA LYS A 69 3.89 6.49 -9.19
C LYS A 69 3.21 5.48 -10.11
N ILE A 70 3.24 4.21 -9.70
CA ILE A 70 2.57 3.12 -10.41
C ILE A 70 1.03 3.24 -10.32
N SER A 71 0.51 3.95 -9.30
CA SER A 71 -0.92 4.12 -9.10
C SER A 71 -1.58 4.96 -10.19
N SER A 72 -2.83 4.66 -10.52
CA SER A 72 -3.64 5.41 -11.49
C SER A 72 -4.16 6.74 -10.95
N ASN A 73 -4.19 6.91 -9.62
CA ASN A 73 -4.68 8.13 -8.96
C ASN A 73 -3.70 8.61 -7.88
N PRO A 74 -3.64 9.92 -7.62
CA PRO A 74 -2.86 10.46 -6.51
C PRO A 74 -3.46 9.99 -5.18
N THR A 75 -2.61 9.86 -4.16
CA THR A 75 -3.01 9.56 -2.79
C THR A 75 -2.47 10.63 -1.85
N PRO A 76 -3.03 10.81 -0.64
CA PRO A 76 -2.48 11.72 0.37
C PRO A 76 -1.00 11.47 0.67
N TYR A 77 -0.56 10.20 0.68
CA TYR A 77 0.85 9.85 0.90
C TYR A 77 1.77 10.38 -0.19
N HIS A 78 1.32 10.34 -1.46
CA HIS A 78 2.08 10.90 -2.58
C HIS A 78 2.23 12.41 -2.42
N LEU A 79 1.15 13.10 -2.02
CA LEU A 79 1.17 14.55 -1.82
C LEU A 79 2.10 14.93 -0.66
N VAL A 80 2.06 14.24 0.48
CA VAL A 80 2.98 14.46 1.59
C VAL A 80 4.44 14.26 1.16
N GLN A 81 4.73 13.23 0.36
CA GLN A 81 6.08 12.96 -0.12
C GLN A 81 6.61 14.09 -1.00
N ILE A 82 5.86 14.50 -2.04
CA ILE A 82 6.31 15.58 -2.92
C ILE A 82 6.31 16.94 -2.23
N SER A 83 5.45 17.16 -1.23
CA SER A 83 5.50 18.34 -0.35
C SER A 83 6.79 18.39 0.45
N SER A 84 7.25 17.25 0.99
CA SER A 84 8.53 17.19 1.71
C SER A 84 9.72 17.52 0.82
N TYR A 85 9.71 17.06 -0.43
CA TYR A 85 10.74 17.41 -1.40
C TYR A 85 10.68 18.89 -1.78
N SER A 86 9.48 19.45 -1.94
CA SER A 86 9.28 20.87 -2.25
C SER A 86 9.72 21.78 -1.09
N ASP A 87 9.50 21.37 0.16
CA ASP A 87 10.02 22.07 1.34
C ASP A 87 11.56 22.07 1.36
N LEU A 88 12.19 20.91 1.13
CA LEU A 88 13.65 20.81 1.06
C LEU A 88 14.23 21.65 -0.09
N LEU A 89 13.58 21.61 -1.25
CA LEU A 89 13.96 22.41 -2.42
C LEU A 89 13.83 23.90 -2.15
N SER A 90 12.77 24.33 -1.47
CA SER A 90 12.56 25.74 -1.12
C SER A 90 13.67 26.30 -0.24
N LYS A 91 14.21 25.49 0.69
CA LYS A 91 15.34 25.87 1.54
C LYS A 91 16.61 26.11 0.74
N PHE A 92 16.80 25.36 -0.36
CA PHE A 92 17.96 25.50 -1.21
C PHE A 92 17.84 26.69 -2.18
N GLN A 93 16.70 26.83 -2.87
CA GLN A 93 16.50 27.87 -3.88
C GLN A 93 15.93 29.18 -3.35
N GLY A 94 15.60 29.25 -2.04
CA GLY A 94 15.06 30.46 -1.39
C GLY A 94 13.66 30.85 -1.83
N HIS A 95 12.97 29.98 -2.56
CA HIS A 95 11.60 30.17 -3.08
C HIS A 95 10.84 28.86 -3.06
N MET A 96 9.61 28.88 -2.56
CA MET A 96 8.73 27.71 -2.62
C MET A 96 8.31 27.46 -4.06
N PRO A 97 8.46 26.24 -4.62
CA PRO A 97 7.94 25.91 -5.92
C PRO A 97 6.43 26.23 -6.04
N ASP A 98 5.99 26.78 -7.16
CA ASP A 98 4.58 27.11 -7.36
C ASP A 98 3.72 25.84 -7.43
N LYS A 99 4.27 24.82 -8.11
CA LYS A 99 3.61 23.54 -8.33
C LYS A 99 4.52 22.37 -7.96
N MET A 100 3.90 21.25 -7.71
CA MET A 100 4.54 19.95 -7.63
C MET A 100 3.77 18.95 -8.47
N HIS A 101 4.45 17.91 -8.97
CA HIS A 101 3.93 17.06 -10.02
C HIS A 101 4.09 15.59 -9.69
N LEU A 102 3.11 14.80 -10.15
CA LEU A 102 3.18 13.35 -10.20
C LEU A 102 3.02 12.88 -11.65
N ILE A 103 3.79 11.87 -12.02
CA ILE A 103 3.55 11.08 -13.23
C ILE A 103 2.97 9.75 -12.76
N LEU A 104 1.69 9.55 -13.03
CA LEU A 104 0.93 8.37 -12.63
C LEU A 104 0.99 7.29 -13.73
N LYS A 105 0.43 6.12 -13.45
CA LYS A 105 0.27 5.03 -14.42
C LYS A 105 -0.27 5.57 -15.75
N GLY A 106 0.26 5.06 -16.88
CA GLY A 106 -0.09 5.53 -18.22
C GLY A 106 0.47 6.90 -18.59
N ASN A 107 1.53 7.37 -17.92
CA ASN A 107 2.13 8.69 -18.13
C ASN A 107 1.16 9.87 -17.86
N LYS A 108 0.08 9.62 -17.11
CA LYS A 108 -0.88 10.65 -16.73
C LYS A 108 -0.21 11.67 -15.82
N GLN A 109 -0.12 12.91 -16.26
CA GLN A 109 0.41 13.99 -15.43
C GLN A 109 -0.66 14.51 -14.47
N PHE A 110 -0.28 14.66 -13.21
CA PHE A 110 -1.07 15.32 -12.18
C PHE A 110 -0.22 16.43 -11.57
N SER A 111 -0.75 17.64 -11.55
CA SER A 111 -0.08 18.81 -11.00
C SER A 111 -0.96 19.46 -9.96
N VAL A 112 -0.38 19.84 -8.84
CA VAL A 112 -1.08 20.51 -7.74
C VAL A 112 -0.31 21.77 -7.35
N PRO A 113 -1.01 22.90 -7.09
CA PRO A 113 -0.39 24.07 -6.47
C PRO A 113 0.22 23.69 -5.13
N THR A 114 1.49 23.98 -4.91
CA THR A 114 2.20 23.57 -3.69
C THR A 114 1.49 24.04 -2.42
N LYS A 115 0.93 25.27 -2.44
CA LYS A 115 0.19 25.84 -1.30
C LYS A 115 -1.00 25.01 -0.86
N GLU A 116 -1.63 24.24 -1.74
CA GLU A 116 -2.84 23.46 -1.39
C GLU A 116 -2.52 22.22 -0.50
N ALA A 117 -1.31 21.71 -0.55
CA ALA A 117 -0.90 20.54 0.23
C ALA A 117 0.08 20.86 1.37
N MET A 118 0.72 22.04 1.34
CA MET A 118 1.76 22.40 2.30
C MET A 118 1.27 22.51 3.74
N ASP A 119 0.10 23.08 3.98
CA ASP A 119 -0.42 23.22 5.34
C ASP A 119 -0.57 21.88 6.04
N TYR A 120 -1.14 20.89 5.33
CA TYR A 120 -1.26 19.53 5.86
C TYR A 120 0.11 18.90 6.12
N TYR A 121 1.06 19.05 5.18
CA TYR A 121 2.42 18.55 5.36
C TYR A 121 3.11 19.21 6.55
N LEU A 122 3.06 20.53 6.69
CA LEU A 122 3.74 21.27 7.75
C LEU A 122 3.23 20.91 9.15
N VAL A 123 1.91 20.72 9.31
CA VAL A 123 1.33 20.23 10.56
C VAL A 123 1.88 18.85 10.90
N ASN A 124 1.83 17.90 9.95
CA ASN A 124 2.38 16.55 10.19
C ASN A 124 3.88 16.55 10.46
N LYS A 125 4.65 17.40 9.76
CA LYS A 125 6.08 17.56 9.99
C LYS A 125 6.36 18.05 11.41
N LYS A 126 5.66 19.09 11.84
CA LYS A 126 5.79 19.64 13.20
C LYS A 126 5.48 18.60 14.27
N ASP A 127 4.38 17.86 14.10
CA ASP A 127 3.99 16.81 15.04
C ASP A 127 5.02 15.68 15.08
N PHE A 128 5.57 15.29 13.92
CA PHE A 128 6.62 14.27 13.84
C PHE A 128 7.93 14.75 14.48
N GLU A 129 8.34 16.00 14.25
CA GLU A 129 9.52 16.58 14.89
C GLU A 129 9.34 16.69 16.41
N ALA A 130 8.17 17.10 16.87
CA ALA A 130 7.84 17.12 18.30
C ALA A 130 7.89 15.71 18.91
N PHE A 131 7.37 14.71 18.21
CA PHE A 131 7.45 13.32 18.63
C PHE A 131 8.92 12.85 18.73
N LEU A 132 9.76 13.11 17.73
CA LEU A 132 11.17 12.71 17.75
C LEU A 132 11.96 13.39 18.88
N ASN A 133 11.59 14.62 19.26
CA ASN A 133 12.20 15.34 20.36
C ASN A 133 11.65 14.98 21.74
N SER A 134 10.60 14.14 21.80
CA SER A 134 10.05 13.60 23.04
C SER A 134 10.76 12.32 23.48
N ASP A 135 10.45 11.85 24.70
CA ASP A 135 10.94 10.55 25.18
C ASP A 135 10.11 9.40 24.58
N TYR A 136 10.07 9.34 23.24
CA TYR A 136 9.23 8.41 22.48
C TYR A 136 9.48 6.94 22.81
N LYS A 137 10.70 6.59 23.25
CA LYS A 137 11.06 5.22 23.64
C LYS A 137 10.25 4.72 24.84
N LYS A 138 9.81 5.63 25.73
CA LYS A 138 8.98 5.30 26.89
C LYS A 138 7.49 5.31 26.58
N ILE A 139 7.07 6.11 25.60
CA ILE A 139 5.64 6.34 25.32
C ILE A 139 5.10 5.47 24.19
N THR A 140 5.98 4.96 23.31
CA THR A 140 5.54 4.14 22.18
C THR A 140 5.35 2.69 22.57
N LYS A 141 4.22 2.13 22.10
CA LYS A 141 3.93 0.68 22.18
C LYS A 141 3.69 0.15 20.78
N PRO A 142 4.09 -1.11 20.49
CA PRO A 142 3.85 -1.72 19.20
C PRO A 142 2.34 -1.82 18.92
N GLU A 143 1.88 -1.18 17.84
CA GLU A 143 0.52 -1.32 17.34
C GLU A 143 0.53 -1.86 15.91
N LYS A 144 -0.37 -2.80 15.61
CA LYS A 144 -0.48 -3.38 14.27
C LYS A 144 -0.99 -2.34 13.27
N CYS A 145 -0.32 -2.22 12.14
CA CYS A 145 -0.68 -1.32 11.04
C CYS A 145 -0.44 -1.99 9.67
N SER A 146 -0.86 -1.30 8.60
CA SER A 146 -0.71 -1.80 7.22
C SER A 146 0.74 -1.94 6.76
N PHE A 147 1.69 -1.28 7.41
CA PHE A 147 3.12 -1.36 7.10
C PHE A 147 3.83 -2.55 7.77
N CYS A 148 3.19 -3.25 8.72
CA CYS A 148 3.83 -4.38 9.42
C CYS A 148 4.46 -5.42 8.48
N PRO A 149 3.83 -5.83 7.35
CA PRO A 149 4.41 -6.85 6.47
C PRO A 149 5.75 -6.47 5.79
N ILE A 150 6.09 -5.18 5.79
CA ILE A 150 7.34 -4.65 5.18
C ILE A 150 8.22 -3.93 6.20
N CYS A 151 7.92 -4.08 7.49
CA CYS A 151 8.59 -3.38 8.59
C CYS A 151 9.70 -4.25 9.19
N ASP A 152 10.91 -3.72 9.29
CA ASP A 152 12.06 -4.42 9.88
C ASP A 152 11.87 -4.80 11.35
N TYR A 153 10.89 -4.19 12.03
CA TYR A 153 10.57 -4.46 13.45
C TYR A 153 9.40 -5.42 13.64
N GLU A 154 8.87 -6.04 12.59
CA GLU A 154 7.68 -6.88 12.69
C GLU A 154 7.84 -8.01 13.72
N ASP A 155 8.97 -8.71 13.69
CA ASP A 155 9.23 -9.84 14.58
C ASP A 155 9.44 -9.40 16.04
N THR A 156 10.07 -8.23 16.24
CA THR A 156 10.18 -7.62 17.59
C THR A 156 8.80 -7.30 18.15
N CYS A 157 7.94 -6.67 17.33
CA CYS A 157 6.57 -6.37 17.75
C CYS A 157 5.76 -7.63 18.05
N LYS A 158 5.86 -8.68 17.22
CA LYS A 158 5.21 -9.98 17.46
C LYS A 158 5.66 -10.61 18.77
N SER A 159 6.95 -10.55 19.07
CA SER A 159 7.52 -11.07 20.32
C SER A 159 6.96 -10.34 21.55
N ILE A 160 6.92 -9.02 21.52
CA ILE A 160 6.32 -8.19 22.57
C ILE A 160 4.83 -8.52 22.73
N TRP A 161 4.07 -8.59 21.65
CA TRP A 161 2.64 -8.94 21.71
C TRP A 161 2.40 -10.34 22.29
N LYS A 162 3.30 -11.28 22.02
CA LYS A 162 3.23 -12.63 22.60
C LYS A 162 3.47 -12.60 24.12
N GLN A 163 4.50 -11.88 24.56
CA GLN A 163 4.82 -11.73 25.99
C GLN A 163 3.70 -11.03 26.77
N GLU A 164 3.08 -10.00 26.19
CA GLU A 164 2.00 -9.24 26.80
C GLU A 164 0.62 -9.92 26.66
N ASP A 165 0.51 -11.04 25.99
CA ASP A 165 -0.77 -11.63 25.56
C ASP A 165 -1.69 -10.62 24.85
N ASN A 166 -1.11 -9.79 24.02
CA ASN A 166 -1.74 -8.59 23.46
C ASN A 166 -2.82 -8.94 22.43
N LEU A 167 -3.92 -8.19 22.43
CA LEU A 167 -5.03 -8.36 21.46
C LEU A 167 -4.61 -8.24 19.99
N ASN A 168 -3.51 -7.56 19.68
CA ASN A 168 -2.95 -7.49 18.32
C ASN A 168 -2.60 -8.87 17.72
N ARG A 169 -2.46 -9.90 18.55
CA ARG A 169 -2.19 -11.29 18.13
C ARG A 169 -3.37 -11.95 17.44
N ILE A 170 -4.59 -11.48 17.68
CA ILE A 170 -5.79 -12.10 17.10
C ILE A 170 -5.79 -11.85 15.59
N ALA A 171 -5.81 -12.91 14.80
CA ALA A 171 -5.84 -12.79 13.35
C ALA A 171 -7.11 -12.09 12.88
N GLY A 172 -6.96 -11.13 11.95
CA GLY A 172 -8.08 -10.35 11.41
C GLY A 172 -8.66 -9.30 12.35
N ILE A 173 -8.04 -9.05 13.54
CA ILE A 173 -8.46 -7.95 14.40
C ILE A 173 -7.98 -6.59 13.85
N HIS A 174 -8.82 -5.56 13.98
CA HIS A 174 -8.49 -4.19 13.59
C HIS A 174 -8.27 -3.30 14.82
N LYS A 175 -7.49 -2.24 14.67
CA LYS A 175 -7.22 -1.25 15.73
C LYS A 175 -8.51 -0.71 16.37
N SER A 176 -9.53 -0.44 15.57
CA SER A 176 -10.85 0.00 16.06
C SER A 176 -11.54 -1.02 16.96
N HIS A 177 -11.41 -2.32 16.66
CA HIS A 177 -11.95 -3.39 17.50
C HIS A 177 -11.20 -3.48 18.82
N ILE A 178 -9.86 -3.41 18.79
CA ILE A 178 -9.01 -3.42 19.99
C ILE A 178 -9.40 -2.26 20.92
N LYS A 179 -9.62 -1.06 20.38
CA LYS A 179 -10.05 0.10 21.18
C LYS A 179 -11.37 -0.16 21.92
N LYS A 180 -12.38 -0.74 21.23
CA LYS A 180 -13.69 -1.07 21.82
C LYS A 180 -13.55 -2.15 22.89
N ILE A 181 -12.76 -3.20 22.63
CA ILE A 181 -12.50 -4.29 23.57
C ILE A 181 -11.78 -3.75 24.85
N LYS A 182 -10.77 -2.90 24.68
CA LYS A 182 -10.06 -2.25 25.79
C LYS A 182 -10.96 -1.34 26.61
N ASN A 183 -11.88 -0.60 25.99
CA ASN A 183 -12.87 0.20 26.68
C ASN A 183 -13.80 -0.66 27.56
N TYR A 184 -14.03 -1.91 27.17
CA TYR A 184 -14.75 -2.92 27.97
C TYR A 184 -13.87 -3.59 29.05
N LYS A 185 -12.69 -3.00 29.36
CA LYS A 185 -11.71 -3.47 30.37
C LYS A 185 -11.08 -4.83 30.07
N ILE A 186 -11.04 -5.24 28.80
CA ILE A 186 -10.37 -6.45 28.34
C ILE A 186 -9.10 -6.03 27.58
N SER A 187 -7.94 -6.52 28.00
CA SER A 187 -6.64 -6.13 27.43
C SER A 187 -5.83 -7.28 26.83
N THR A 188 -6.19 -8.55 27.14
CA THR A 188 -5.45 -9.72 26.67
C THR A 188 -6.30 -10.67 25.85
N VAL A 189 -5.62 -11.51 25.03
CA VAL A 189 -6.28 -12.56 24.23
C VAL A 189 -6.97 -13.57 25.13
N HIS A 190 -6.32 -13.99 26.22
CA HIS A 190 -6.91 -14.95 27.18
C HIS A 190 -8.17 -14.39 27.86
N GLN A 191 -8.15 -13.11 28.27
CA GLN A 191 -9.34 -12.49 28.85
C GLN A 191 -10.48 -12.43 27.82
N PHE A 192 -10.18 -12.04 26.58
CA PHE A 192 -11.16 -11.94 25.52
C PHE A 192 -11.75 -13.30 25.15
N ALA A 193 -10.94 -14.34 25.00
CA ALA A 193 -11.37 -15.68 24.63
C ALA A 193 -12.22 -16.38 25.72
N LYS A 194 -12.08 -15.97 27.00
CA LYS A 194 -12.90 -16.48 28.12
C LYS A 194 -14.28 -15.84 28.23
N LEU A 195 -14.56 -14.79 27.46
CA LEU A 195 -15.89 -14.17 27.50
C LEU A 195 -16.97 -15.16 27.08
N ASN A 196 -18.18 -14.95 27.58
CA ASN A 196 -19.34 -15.70 27.10
C ASN A 196 -19.66 -15.30 25.65
N ASN A 197 -20.06 -16.27 24.82
CA ASN A 197 -20.43 -16.03 23.42
C ASN A 197 -21.61 -15.05 23.24
N LYS A 198 -22.38 -14.81 24.30
CA LYS A 198 -23.49 -13.83 24.33
C LYS A 198 -23.08 -12.45 24.85
N THR A 199 -21.79 -12.27 25.19
CA THR A 199 -21.29 -10.97 25.68
C THR A 199 -21.49 -9.89 24.64
N LYS A 200 -22.01 -8.74 25.04
CA LYS A 200 -22.18 -7.55 24.22
C LYS A 200 -21.11 -6.54 24.59
N ILE A 201 -20.28 -6.19 23.65
CA ILE A 201 -19.32 -5.09 23.80
C ILE A 201 -19.89 -3.86 23.08
N PRO A 202 -20.01 -2.69 23.76
CA PRO A 202 -20.51 -1.49 23.11
C PRO A 202 -19.80 -1.19 21.79
N ASP A 203 -20.57 -0.78 20.80
CA ASP A 203 -20.11 -0.43 19.44
C ASP A 203 -19.45 -1.58 18.64
N LEU A 204 -19.44 -2.79 19.14
CA LEU A 204 -18.98 -3.98 18.42
C LEU A 204 -20.18 -4.85 18.05
N THR A 205 -20.44 -5.04 16.75
CA THR A 205 -21.56 -5.87 16.30
C THR A 205 -21.39 -7.33 16.69
N ASP A 206 -22.48 -8.05 16.89
CA ASP A 206 -22.46 -9.46 17.29
C ASP A 206 -21.70 -10.33 16.28
N GLU A 207 -21.85 -10.03 14.98
CA GLU A 207 -21.12 -10.74 13.93
C GLU A 207 -19.60 -10.56 14.08
N LYS A 208 -19.15 -9.33 14.31
CA LYS A 208 -17.72 -9.02 14.52
C LYS A 208 -17.20 -9.61 15.82
N PHE A 209 -17.96 -9.48 16.90
CA PHE A 209 -17.60 -10.11 18.17
C PHE A 209 -17.40 -11.61 17.99
N THR A 210 -18.41 -12.31 17.44
CA THR A 210 -18.38 -13.77 17.25
C THR A 210 -17.17 -14.19 16.41
N LYS A 211 -16.90 -13.48 15.30
CA LYS A 211 -15.77 -13.79 14.42
C LYS A 211 -14.43 -13.67 15.16
N ILE A 212 -14.20 -12.54 15.85
CA ILE A 212 -12.93 -12.28 16.53
C ILE A 212 -12.77 -13.19 17.76
N HIS A 213 -13.87 -13.41 18.50
CA HIS A 213 -13.88 -14.26 19.68
C HIS A 213 -13.57 -15.73 19.34
N ASN A 214 -14.24 -16.29 18.34
CA ASN A 214 -13.94 -17.65 17.87
C ASN A 214 -12.48 -17.75 17.39
N GLN A 215 -11.97 -16.74 16.68
CA GLN A 215 -10.58 -16.73 16.23
C GLN A 215 -9.60 -16.73 17.41
N ALA A 216 -9.87 -15.95 18.46
CA ALA A 216 -9.06 -15.94 19.67
C ALA A 216 -9.04 -17.31 20.36
N GLN A 217 -10.22 -17.95 20.50
CA GLN A 217 -10.34 -19.29 21.07
C GLN A 217 -9.56 -20.35 20.29
N LEU A 218 -9.66 -20.33 18.95
CA LEU A 218 -8.95 -21.27 18.08
C LEU A 218 -7.42 -21.09 18.15
N GLN A 219 -6.95 -19.84 18.22
CA GLN A 219 -5.52 -19.57 18.36
C GLN A 219 -4.97 -20.05 19.71
N LEU A 220 -5.69 -19.81 20.82
CA LEU A 220 -5.27 -20.32 22.13
C LEU A 220 -5.35 -21.85 22.20
N HIS A 221 -6.30 -22.48 21.50
CA HIS A 221 -6.33 -23.94 21.40
C HIS A 221 -5.06 -24.46 20.73
N LYS A 222 -4.68 -23.90 19.56
CA LYS A 222 -3.46 -24.27 18.86
C LYS A 222 -2.21 -24.04 19.71
N GLU A 223 -2.12 -22.94 20.42
CA GLU A 223 -0.98 -22.65 21.31
C GLU A 223 -0.84 -23.65 22.45
N LYS A 224 -1.97 -24.18 22.93
CA LYS A 224 -1.99 -25.16 24.04
C LYS A 224 -1.74 -26.60 23.61
N THR A 225 -2.23 -26.99 22.42
CA THR A 225 -2.27 -28.41 21.98
C THR A 225 -1.36 -28.68 20.78
N ASP A 226 -0.87 -27.62 20.11
CA ASP A 226 -0.19 -27.66 18.81
C ASP A 226 -1.08 -28.20 17.65
N GLU A 227 -2.38 -28.42 17.90
CA GLU A 227 -3.31 -28.93 16.93
C GLU A 227 -4.10 -27.80 16.24
N ASN A 228 -4.22 -27.88 14.91
CA ASN A 228 -5.11 -27.00 14.17
C ASN A 228 -6.56 -27.41 14.34
N LYS A 229 -7.37 -26.53 14.91
CA LYS A 229 -8.81 -26.69 15.01
C LYS A 229 -9.52 -25.69 14.11
N HIS A 230 -10.64 -26.08 13.55
CA HIS A 230 -11.53 -25.19 12.79
C HIS A 230 -12.93 -25.21 13.40
N SER A 231 -13.67 -24.15 13.19
CA SER A 231 -15.08 -24.03 13.56
C SER A 231 -15.90 -23.69 12.33
N LEU A 232 -16.89 -24.51 12.02
CA LEU A 232 -17.81 -24.22 10.95
C LEU A 232 -18.76 -23.10 11.40
N LEU A 233 -18.84 -22.06 10.59
CA LEU A 233 -19.80 -20.99 10.83
C LEU A 233 -21.21 -21.49 10.54
N LYS A 234 -22.20 -20.88 11.23
CA LYS A 234 -23.62 -21.19 10.99
C LYS A 234 -23.93 -20.92 9.50
N VAL A 235 -24.59 -21.92 8.92
CA VAL A 235 -25.04 -21.83 7.54
C VAL A 235 -26.05 -20.69 7.41
N VAL A 236 -25.82 -19.81 6.44
CA VAL A 236 -26.73 -18.71 6.12
C VAL A 236 -27.27 -18.94 4.71
N THR A 237 -28.60 -18.98 4.58
CA THR A 237 -29.27 -19.17 3.29
C THR A 237 -28.77 -18.13 2.27
N ASN A 238 -28.49 -18.57 1.05
CA ASN A 238 -28.00 -17.75 -0.06
C ASN A 238 -26.64 -17.06 0.18
N ARG A 239 -25.80 -17.59 1.09
CA ARG A 239 -24.44 -17.10 1.31
C ARG A 239 -23.41 -18.22 1.24
N GLY A 240 -22.20 -17.89 0.77
CA GLY A 240 -21.05 -18.80 0.69
C GLY A 240 -21.37 -20.05 -0.11
N PHE A 241 -20.97 -21.20 0.38
CA PHE A 241 -21.15 -22.49 -0.29
C PHE A 241 -22.63 -22.89 -0.56
N ASN A 242 -23.60 -22.29 0.14
CA ASN A 242 -25.01 -22.49 -0.15
C ASN A 242 -25.48 -21.91 -1.51
N ARG A 243 -24.66 -21.11 -2.15
CA ARG A 243 -24.92 -20.58 -3.50
C ARG A 243 -24.38 -21.50 -4.59
N ILE A 244 -23.55 -22.48 -4.23
CA ILE A 244 -23.04 -23.45 -5.20
C ILE A 244 -24.20 -24.35 -5.60
N PRO A 245 -24.50 -24.47 -6.90
CA PRO A 245 -25.54 -25.39 -7.37
C PRO A 245 -25.17 -26.83 -7.03
N LYS A 246 -26.17 -27.72 -7.04
CA LYS A 246 -25.91 -29.15 -6.91
C LYS A 246 -25.04 -29.61 -8.08
N LYS A 247 -24.15 -30.55 -7.80
CA LYS A 247 -23.27 -31.15 -8.83
C LYS A 247 -24.10 -31.68 -9.99
N GLY A 248 -23.83 -31.19 -11.18
CA GLY A 248 -24.41 -31.65 -12.43
C GLY A 248 -23.46 -32.57 -13.20
N THR A 249 -23.97 -33.23 -14.21
CA THR A 249 -23.16 -34.08 -15.13
C THR A 249 -22.35 -33.25 -16.11
N CYS A 250 -22.77 -32.00 -16.37
CA CYS A 250 -22.13 -31.08 -17.31
C CYS A 250 -21.49 -29.87 -16.58
N ASP A 251 -21.03 -30.06 -15.34
CA ASP A 251 -20.35 -28.98 -14.62
C ASP A 251 -19.02 -28.63 -15.30
N LEU A 252 -18.83 -27.34 -15.58
CA LEU A 252 -17.61 -26.75 -16.07
C LEU A 252 -16.92 -25.98 -14.94
N PHE A 253 -15.64 -26.26 -14.72
CA PHE A 253 -14.79 -25.49 -13.80
C PHE A 253 -13.94 -24.57 -14.66
N PHE A 254 -14.23 -23.29 -14.60
CA PHE A 254 -13.65 -22.26 -15.45
C PHE A 254 -12.80 -21.30 -14.65
N ASP A 255 -11.62 -20.94 -15.19
CA ASP A 255 -10.72 -19.96 -14.62
C ASP A 255 -10.11 -19.07 -15.71
N ILE A 256 -9.84 -17.80 -15.37
CA ILE A 256 -9.26 -16.79 -16.27
C ILE A 256 -8.02 -16.22 -15.61
N GLU A 257 -6.90 -16.23 -16.36
CA GLU A 257 -5.68 -15.56 -15.94
C GLU A 257 -5.39 -14.35 -16.83
N GLY A 258 -5.01 -13.24 -16.22
CA GLY A 258 -4.76 -11.98 -16.90
C GLY A 258 -3.53 -11.25 -16.41
N VAL A 259 -2.94 -10.46 -17.29
CA VAL A 259 -1.89 -9.49 -16.97
C VAL A 259 -2.53 -8.12 -16.81
N PRO A 260 -2.57 -7.54 -15.60
CA PRO A 260 -3.28 -6.28 -15.36
C PRO A 260 -2.58 -5.05 -15.97
N ASP A 261 -1.31 -5.15 -16.30
CA ASP A 261 -0.45 -4.06 -16.77
C ASP A 261 0.22 -4.39 -18.10
N TYR A 262 -0.50 -5.08 -18.99
CA TYR A 262 -0.02 -5.35 -20.33
C TYR A 262 -0.04 -4.06 -21.16
N VAL A 263 1.11 -3.68 -21.72
CA VAL A 263 1.30 -2.48 -22.57
C VAL A 263 0.58 -1.22 -22.03
N TYR A 264 1.10 -0.63 -20.96
CA TYR A 264 0.75 0.72 -20.44
C TYR A 264 -0.67 0.94 -19.89
N GLU A 265 -1.48 0.14 -19.54
CA GLU A 265 -2.80 0.32 -18.94
C GLU A 265 -3.84 -0.68 -19.43
N ASP A 266 -3.56 -1.30 -20.56
CA ASP A 266 -4.45 -2.35 -21.05
C ASP A 266 -4.29 -3.61 -20.22
N LYS A 267 -5.39 -4.28 -20.01
CA LYS A 267 -5.42 -5.59 -19.37
C LYS A 267 -5.48 -6.63 -20.49
N LEU A 268 -4.69 -7.68 -20.41
CA LEU A 268 -4.77 -8.80 -21.31
C LEU A 268 -5.24 -10.03 -20.53
N GLN A 269 -6.36 -10.63 -20.92
CA GLN A 269 -6.76 -11.96 -20.46
C GLN A 269 -6.05 -12.98 -21.36
N TYR A 270 -4.97 -13.57 -20.85
CA TYR A 270 -4.11 -14.39 -21.69
C TYR A 270 -4.41 -15.88 -21.66
N LEU A 271 -5.17 -16.37 -20.67
CA LEU A 271 -5.51 -17.77 -20.51
C LEU A 271 -6.95 -17.94 -20.04
N PHE A 272 -7.72 -18.75 -20.76
CA PHE A 272 -8.97 -19.34 -20.29
C PHE A 272 -8.75 -20.83 -20.11
N GLY A 273 -8.99 -21.34 -18.91
CA GLY A 273 -8.88 -22.77 -18.57
C GLY A 273 -10.24 -23.35 -18.22
N ILE A 274 -10.59 -24.48 -18.81
CA ILE A 274 -11.81 -25.22 -18.52
C ILE A 274 -11.48 -26.65 -18.13
N LYS A 275 -11.99 -27.08 -16.99
CA LYS A 275 -11.96 -28.46 -16.55
C LYS A 275 -13.37 -29.03 -16.53
N TYR A 276 -13.59 -30.19 -17.13
CA TYR A 276 -14.91 -30.81 -17.28
C TYR A 276 -14.82 -32.33 -17.34
N MET A 277 -15.97 -32.98 -17.25
CA MET A 277 -16.08 -34.43 -17.39
C MET A 277 -16.63 -34.80 -18.77
N GLU A 278 -15.94 -35.69 -19.50
CA GLU A 278 -16.37 -36.24 -20.77
C GLU A 278 -16.24 -37.76 -20.72
N ASN A 279 -17.34 -38.47 -20.96
CA ASN A 279 -17.38 -39.93 -20.90
C ASN A 279 -16.76 -40.54 -19.64
N GLY A 280 -17.04 -39.92 -18.47
CA GLY A 280 -16.54 -40.35 -17.17
C GLY A 280 -15.05 -40.05 -16.92
N LYS A 281 -14.39 -39.37 -17.84
CA LYS A 281 -12.97 -38.96 -17.72
C LYS A 281 -12.86 -37.45 -17.55
N GLU A 282 -11.93 -37.04 -16.72
CA GLU A 282 -11.61 -35.64 -16.53
C GLU A 282 -10.83 -35.12 -17.76
N LYS A 283 -11.27 -33.99 -18.29
CA LYS A 283 -10.66 -33.27 -19.39
C LYS A 283 -10.28 -31.86 -18.98
N PHE A 284 -9.23 -31.34 -19.60
CA PHE A 284 -8.81 -29.94 -19.46
C PHE A 284 -8.59 -29.32 -20.83
N GLN A 285 -9.28 -28.24 -21.10
CA GLN A 285 -9.14 -27.41 -22.30
C GLN A 285 -8.57 -26.05 -21.93
N LYS A 286 -7.65 -25.54 -22.73
CA LYS A 286 -7.08 -24.20 -22.56
C LYS A 286 -7.12 -23.41 -23.86
N TYR A 287 -7.33 -22.11 -23.72
CA TYR A 287 -7.24 -21.13 -24.79
C TYR A 287 -6.21 -20.06 -24.37
N LEU A 288 -5.31 -19.68 -25.27
CA LEU A 288 -4.20 -18.77 -24.98
C LEU A 288 -4.24 -17.56 -25.93
N ALA A 289 -3.94 -16.40 -25.42
CA ALA A 289 -3.71 -15.17 -26.16
C ALA A 289 -2.38 -14.52 -25.73
N HIS A 290 -1.61 -14.04 -26.70
CA HIS A 290 -0.33 -13.36 -26.46
C HIS A 290 -0.41 -11.85 -26.74
N ASN A 291 -1.54 -11.36 -27.24
CA ASN A 291 -1.84 -9.95 -27.51
C ASN A 291 -3.36 -9.75 -27.60
N HIS A 292 -3.80 -8.51 -27.70
CA HIS A 292 -5.25 -8.17 -27.75
C HIS A 292 -5.97 -8.72 -28.98
N ASP A 293 -5.30 -8.81 -30.14
CA ASP A 293 -5.92 -9.40 -31.35
C ASP A 293 -6.24 -10.89 -31.17
N GLN A 294 -5.44 -11.59 -30.35
CA GLN A 294 -5.66 -12.99 -30.01
C GLN A 294 -6.66 -13.15 -28.86
N GLU A 295 -6.80 -12.14 -27.97
CA GLU A 295 -7.74 -12.17 -26.85
C GLU A 295 -9.20 -12.24 -27.35
N GLU A 296 -9.55 -11.48 -28.38
CA GLU A 296 -10.87 -11.57 -29.00
C GLU A 296 -11.15 -12.96 -29.56
N LYS A 297 -10.19 -13.52 -30.29
CA LYS A 297 -10.29 -14.89 -30.84
C LYS A 297 -10.36 -15.95 -29.75
N LEU A 298 -9.63 -15.75 -28.63
CA LEU A 298 -9.66 -16.63 -27.47
C LEU A 298 -11.07 -16.69 -26.88
N LEU A 299 -11.72 -15.52 -26.72
CA LEU A 299 -13.10 -15.45 -26.22
C LEU A 299 -14.08 -16.13 -27.16
N ILE A 300 -13.98 -15.91 -28.48
CA ILE A 300 -14.83 -16.55 -29.48
C ILE A 300 -14.67 -18.08 -29.41
N ASN A 301 -13.44 -18.58 -29.47
CA ASN A 301 -13.17 -20.04 -29.39
C ASN A 301 -13.66 -20.66 -28.07
N PHE A 302 -13.64 -19.91 -26.98
CA PHE A 302 -14.19 -20.35 -25.71
C PHE A 302 -15.72 -20.41 -25.73
N MET A 303 -16.36 -19.44 -26.39
CA MET A 303 -17.85 -19.41 -26.50
C MET A 303 -18.39 -20.49 -27.43
N ASP A 304 -17.58 -20.97 -28.36
CA ASP A 304 -17.91 -22.07 -29.31
C ASP A 304 -17.69 -23.48 -28.70
N PHE A 305 -17.11 -23.56 -27.49
CA PHE A 305 -16.90 -24.79 -26.74
C PHE A 305 -18.21 -25.28 -26.10
#